data_a8998ec40090b8fda468049f0c4ce0e1
#
_entry.id   a8998ec40090b8fda468049f0c4ce0e1
#
_cell.length_a   1.000
_cell.length_b   1.000
_cell.length_c   1.000
_cell.angle_alpha   90.00
_cell.angle_beta   90.00
_cell.angle_gamma   90.00
#
_symmetry.space_group_name_H-M   'P 1'
#
loop_
_entity.id
_entity.type
_entity.pdbx_description
1 polymer ?
#
loop_
_entity_poly.entity_id
_entity_poly.type
_entity_poly.pdbx_seq_one_letter_code
_entity_poly.pdbx_strand_id
1 'polypeptide(L)'
;MRVALIVCLIVGAAACGGSSVAPSSLSSGTTASIAGNWHGTIASSNNDTADVDIALTQSGSDVRGTWKSTTVLWTGDVSGAVGGSTFNGQFTFSGTASNGTVCSGTATVAGAVTASTMTLTSASGVVGAACPAPLPTGITIDLRRQS
;
A
#
# COMPACT_ATOMS: atom_id res chain seq x y z
N MET A 1 -3.37 -75.35 -0.83
CA MET A 1 -4.70 -75.27 -0.22
C MET A 1 -5.30 -73.99 -0.69
N ARG A 2 -6.17 -73.98 -1.71
CA ARG A 2 -7.61 -74.04 -1.67
C ARG A 2 -8.17 -73.12 -0.58
N VAL A 3 -9.06 -72.12 -0.79
CA VAL A 3 -10.35 -72.04 -1.44
C VAL A 3 -10.80 -70.58 -1.42
N ALA A 4 -11.34 -70.03 -2.35
CA ALA A 4 -12.61 -69.73 -3.00
C ALA A 4 -13.03 -68.30 -2.79
N LEU A 5 -13.15 -67.54 -3.82
CA LEU A 5 -14.37 -67.17 -4.59
C LEU A 5 -15.60 -66.78 -3.75
N ILE A 6 -15.94 -65.51 -3.72
CA ILE A 6 -17.32 -65.04 -3.76
C ILE A 6 -17.41 -63.74 -4.54
N VAL A 7 -18.13 -63.83 -5.64
CA VAL A 7 -18.63 -62.73 -6.48
C VAL A 7 -19.88 -62.17 -5.80
N CYS A 8 -19.96 -60.85 -5.62
CA CYS A 8 -21.23 -60.19 -5.42
C CYS A 8 -21.31 -58.98 -6.35
N LEU A 9 -22.03 -59.22 -7.44
CA LEU A 9 -22.57 -58.18 -8.32
C LEU A 9 -23.71 -57.50 -7.60
N ILE A 10 -23.59 -56.17 -7.35
CA ILE A 10 -24.75 -55.32 -7.06
C ILE A 10 -24.70 -54.15 -8.00
N VAL A 11 -25.56 -54.18 -9.00
CA VAL A 11 -25.92 -53.08 -9.86
C VAL A 11 -26.80 -52.13 -9.05
N GLY A 12 -26.29 -50.97 -8.73
CA GLY A 12 -27.04 -49.88 -8.13
C GLY A 12 -26.82 -48.60 -8.95
N ALA A 13 -27.72 -48.33 -9.88
CA ALA A 13 -27.78 -47.05 -10.56
C ALA A 13 -28.33 -46.00 -9.59
N ALA A 14 -27.49 -45.19 -9.00
CA ALA A 14 -27.87 -43.97 -8.32
C ALA A 14 -27.46 -42.80 -9.19
N ALA A 15 -28.42 -42.19 -9.87
CA ALA A 15 -28.29 -40.89 -10.52
C ALA A 15 -28.13 -39.84 -9.42
N CYS A 16 -26.90 -39.53 -9.03
CA CYS A 16 -26.59 -38.31 -8.30
C CYS A 16 -26.53 -37.15 -9.28
N GLY A 17 -27.58 -36.33 -9.26
CA GLY A 17 -27.58 -35.02 -9.87
C GLY A 17 -26.46 -34.18 -9.24
N GLY A 18 -25.32 -34.09 -9.91
CA GLY A 18 -24.26 -33.20 -9.54
C GLY A 18 -24.70 -31.77 -9.81
N SER A 19 -25.13 -31.07 -8.77
CA SER A 19 -25.15 -29.60 -8.82
C SER A 19 -23.70 -29.13 -9.03
N SER A 20 -23.38 -28.80 -10.25
CA SER A 20 -22.15 -28.09 -10.56
C SER A 20 -22.26 -26.73 -9.88
N VAL A 21 -21.68 -26.61 -8.69
CA VAL A 21 -21.39 -25.30 -8.09
C VAL A 21 -20.37 -24.67 -9.01
N ALA A 22 -20.83 -23.72 -9.84
CA ALA A 22 -19.93 -22.92 -10.60
C ALA A 22 -18.92 -22.28 -9.62
N PRO A 23 -17.60 -22.35 -9.89
CA PRO A 23 -16.66 -21.64 -9.05
C PRO A 23 -17.09 -20.18 -9.04
N SER A 24 -17.42 -19.66 -7.86
CA SER A 24 -17.66 -18.23 -7.69
C SER A 24 -16.42 -17.54 -8.22
N SER A 25 -16.55 -16.86 -9.35
CA SER A 25 -15.49 -16.01 -9.87
C SER A 25 -15.17 -15.03 -8.74
N LEU A 26 -14.01 -15.19 -8.13
CA LEU A 26 -13.46 -14.20 -7.24
C LEU A 26 -13.45 -12.91 -8.08
N SER A 27 -14.35 -12.00 -7.72
CA SER A 27 -14.36 -10.67 -8.31
C SER A 27 -12.98 -10.11 -8.05
N SER A 28 -12.13 -10.10 -9.08
CA SER A 28 -10.83 -9.43 -9.02
C SER A 28 -11.17 -7.96 -8.83
N GLY A 29 -11.20 -7.52 -7.58
CA GLY A 29 -11.44 -6.13 -7.24
C GLY A 29 -10.48 -5.30 -8.06
N THR A 30 -11.00 -4.39 -8.87
CA THR A 30 -10.17 -3.52 -9.72
C THR A 30 -9.23 -2.75 -8.81
N THR A 31 -7.94 -2.97 -8.95
CA THR A 31 -6.91 -2.22 -8.22
C THR A 31 -7.02 -0.75 -8.60
N ALA A 32 -7.08 0.13 -7.62
CA ALA A 32 -7.14 1.57 -7.88
C ALA A 32 -5.88 2.01 -8.64
N SER A 33 -6.06 2.81 -9.69
CA SER A 33 -4.96 3.42 -10.43
C SER A 33 -4.57 4.74 -9.75
N ILE A 34 -3.37 4.76 -9.16
CA ILE A 34 -2.83 5.94 -8.47
C ILE A 34 -1.63 6.57 -9.17
N ALA A 35 -1.26 6.09 -10.37
CA ALA A 35 -0.23 6.75 -11.19
C ALA A 35 -0.64 8.19 -11.54
N GLY A 36 0.32 9.10 -11.52
CA GLY A 36 0.10 10.52 -11.85
C GLY A 36 0.70 11.47 -10.80
N ASN A 37 0.33 12.74 -10.92
CA ASN A 37 0.80 13.79 -10.02
C ASN A 37 -0.23 14.04 -8.92
N TRP A 38 0.28 14.25 -7.72
CA TRP A 38 -0.50 14.46 -6.51
C TRP A 38 0.03 15.67 -5.75
N HIS A 39 -0.87 16.39 -5.11
CA HIS A 39 -0.55 17.51 -4.23
C HIS A 39 -1.32 17.38 -2.92
N GLY A 40 -0.72 17.82 -1.83
CA GLY A 40 -1.38 17.82 -0.52
C GLY A 40 -0.41 18.09 0.61
N THR A 41 -0.72 17.53 1.78
CA THR A 41 0.01 17.82 3.00
C THR A 41 0.54 16.55 3.67
N ILE A 42 1.71 16.66 4.29
CA ILE A 42 2.20 15.74 5.30
C ILE A 42 2.14 16.46 6.64
N ALA A 43 1.45 15.85 7.60
CA ALA A 43 1.41 16.32 8.99
C ALA A 43 2.11 15.31 9.90
N SER A 44 2.90 15.78 10.85
CA SER A 44 3.58 14.95 11.83
C SER A 44 2.90 14.99 13.20
N SER A 45 3.15 13.98 14.03
CA SER A 45 2.69 13.97 15.43
C SER A 45 3.30 15.08 16.29
N ASN A 46 4.33 15.76 15.79
CA ASN A 46 4.94 16.92 16.45
C ASN A 46 4.24 18.25 16.08
N ASN A 47 3.11 18.19 15.35
CA ASN A 47 2.36 19.32 14.78
C ASN A 47 3.10 20.09 13.66
N ASP A 48 4.15 19.53 13.09
CA ASP A 48 4.76 20.08 11.90
C ASP A 48 3.95 19.68 10.67
N THR A 49 3.77 20.61 9.74
CA THR A 49 3.08 20.36 8.47
C THR A 49 3.94 20.83 7.30
N ALA A 50 3.85 20.13 6.18
CA ALA A 50 4.51 20.51 4.94
C ALA A 50 3.60 20.20 3.75
N ASP A 51 3.53 21.15 2.81
CA ASP A 51 2.90 20.91 1.52
C ASP A 51 3.85 20.09 0.64
N VAL A 52 3.30 19.17 -0.13
CA VAL A 52 4.09 18.24 -0.93
C VAL A 52 3.50 18.02 -2.32
N ASP A 53 4.41 17.86 -3.28
CA ASP A 53 4.10 17.32 -4.61
C ASP A 53 4.67 15.92 -4.72
N ILE A 54 3.89 14.99 -5.25
CA ILE A 54 4.27 13.59 -5.42
C ILE A 54 3.98 13.16 -6.85
N ALA A 55 4.96 12.54 -7.51
CA ALA A 55 4.80 11.92 -8.82
C ALA A 55 4.90 10.41 -8.68
N LEU A 56 3.82 9.70 -9.04
CA LEU A 56 3.71 8.24 -8.93
C LEU A 56 3.63 7.57 -10.30
N THR A 57 4.28 6.42 -10.41
CA THR A 57 4.11 5.44 -11.48
C THR A 57 3.56 4.15 -10.88
N GLN A 58 2.77 3.41 -11.67
CA GLN A 58 2.19 2.14 -11.23
C GLN A 58 2.30 1.09 -12.33
N SER A 59 2.70 -0.12 -11.95
CA SER A 59 2.74 -1.29 -12.81
C SER A 59 2.06 -2.46 -12.10
N GLY A 60 0.85 -2.80 -12.52
CA GLY A 60 0.02 -3.74 -11.76
C GLY A 60 -0.31 -3.20 -10.38
N SER A 61 0.09 -3.93 -9.34
CA SER A 61 -0.01 -3.49 -7.95
C SER A 61 1.14 -2.59 -7.51
N ASP A 62 2.31 -2.69 -8.15
CA ASP A 62 3.53 -2.03 -7.70
C ASP A 62 3.51 -0.53 -8.00
N VAL A 63 3.85 0.26 -7.00
CA VAL A 63 3.89 1.73 -7.06
C VAL A 63 5.28 2.21 -6.72
N ARG A 64 5.77 3.15 -7.52
CA ARG A 64 7.03 3.86 -7.28
C ARG A 64 6.86 5.33 -7.62
N GLY A 65 7.65 6.17 -6.98
CA GLY A 65 7.61 7.59 -7.28
C GLY A 65 8.58 8.40 -6.45
N THR A 66 8.48 9.69 -6.62
CA THR A 66 9.27 10.67 -5.87
C THR A 66 8.34 11.70 -5.26
N TRP A 67 8.77 12.31 -4.19
CA TRP A 67 8.08 13.42 -3.58
C TRP A 67 9.04 14.54 -3.21
N LYS A 68 8.53 15.74 -3.17
CA LYS A 68 9.24 16.93 -2.67
C LYS A 68 8.28 17.80 -1.87
N SER A 69 8.78 18.41 -0.82
CA SER A 69 8.05 19.47 -0.16
C SER A 69 8.15 20.76 -0.95
N THR A 70 7.07 21.55 -0.93
CA THR A 70 7.02 22.89 -1.52
C THR A 70 7.25 23.99 -0.48
N THR A 71 7.24 23.64 0.81
CA THR A 71 7.39 24.58 1.93
C THR A 71 8.74 24.46 2.64
N VAL A 72 9.39 23.32 2.55
CA VAL A 72 10.70 23.04 3.17
C VAL A 72 11.60 22.26 2.21
N LEU A 73 12.91 22.27 2.44
CA LEU A 73 13.88 21.61 1.56
C LEU A 73 13.97 20.08 1.86
N TRP A 74 12.88 19.39 1.66
CA TRP A 74 12.79 17.93 1.88
C TRP A 74 12.29 17.23 0.64
N THR A 75 12.91 16.10 0.34
CA THR A 75 12.58 15.24 -0.82
C THR A 75 12.70 13.78 -0.43
N GLY A 76 12.19 12.89 -1.27
CA GLY A 76 12.36 11.46 -1.09
C GLY A 76 11.67 10.63 -2.15
N ASP A 77 11.67 9.32 -1.91
CA ASP A 77 11.06 8.34 -2.79
C ASP A 77 9.83 7.72 -2.14
N VAL A 78 8.93 7.23 -2.97
CA VAL A 78 7.77 6.43 -2.59
C VAL A 78 7.90 5.07 -3.23
N SER A 79 7.66 4.02 -2.46
CA SER A 79 7.59 2.65 -2.96
C SER A 79 6.54 1.86 -2.19
N GLY A 80 5.83 0.97 -2.86
CA GLY A 80 4.80 0.16 -2.22
C GLY A 80 3.91 -0.57 -3.20
N ALA A 81 2.77 -1.01 -2.71
CA ALA A 81 1.77 -1.71 -3.50
C ALA A 81 0.35 -1.25 -3.19
N VAL A 82 -0.50 -1.27 -4.22
CA VAL A 82 -1.95 -1.06 -4.10
C VAL A 82 -2.66 -2.39 -4.24
N GLY A 83 -3.52 -2.70 -3.28
CA GLY A 83 -4.45 -3.82 -3.31
C GLY A 83 -5.89 -3.32 -3.15
N GLY A 84 -6.70 -3.45 -4.20
CA GLY A 84 -8.03 -2.85 -4.21
C GLY A 84 -7.96 -1.33 -4.06
N SER A 85 -8.46 -0.80 -2.94
CA SER A 85 -8.44 0.62 -2.57
C SER A 85 -7.49 0.93 -1.42
N THR A 86 -6.51 0.08 -1.15
CA THR A 86 -5.55 0.27 -0.06
C THR A 86 -4.13 0.31 -0.59
N PHE A 87 -3.35 1.31 -0.19
CA PHE A 87 -1.92 1.40 -0.40
C PHE A 87 -1.18 0.96 0.86
N ASN A 88 -0.11 0.18 0.68
CA ASN A 88 0.87 -0.14 1.72
C ASN A 88 2.27 0.11 1.15
N GLY A 89 3.07 0.89 1.84
CA GLY A 89 4.36 1.26 1.30
C GLY A 89 5.25 2.03 2.26
N GLN A 90 6.25 2.65 1.68
CA GLN A 90 7.29 3.36 2.39
C GLN A 90 7.58 4.69 1.68
N PHE A 91 7.75 5.72 2.48
CA PHE A 91 8.29 7.02 2.08
C PHE A 91 9.70 7.14 2.67
N THR A 92 10.69 7.32 1.81
CA THR A 92 12.00 7.79 2.25
C THR A 92 11.99 9.30 2.29
N PHE A 93 12.85 9.89 3.09
CA PHE A 93 13.04 11.34 3.13
C PHE A 93 14.50 11.70 3.31
N SER A 94 14.87 12.84 2.76
CA SER A 94 16.15 13.50 3.01
C SER A 94 15.95 15.01 2.95
N GLY A 95 16.54 15.73 3.88
CA GLY A 95 16.42 17.18 3.93
C GLY A 95 17.38 17.79 4.94
N THR A 96 17.46 19.11 4.92
CA THR A 96 18.26 19.86 5.88
C THR A 96 17.37 20.36 7.00
N ALA A 97 17.68 19.95 8.21
CA ALA A 97 17.01 20.41 9.41
C ALA A 97 17.40 21.89 9.71
N SER A 98 16.62 22.55 10.58
CA SER A 98 16.82 23.95 10.95
C SER A 98 18.20 24.25 11.56
N ASN A 99 18.87 23.26 12.12
CA ASN A 99 20.23 23.36 12.65
C ASN A 99 21.35 23.15 11.58
N GLY A 100 20.97 23.01 10.29
CA GLY A 100 21.90 22.77 9.19
C GLY A 100 22.33 21.31 9.00
N THR A 101 21.87 20.40 9.83
CA THR A 101 22.22 18.97 9.70
C THR A 101 21.36 18.31 8.63
N VAL A 102 21.98 17.51 7.75
CA VAL A 102 21.25 16.66 6.81
C VAL A 102 20.65 15.49 7.56
N CYS A 103 19.34 15.40 7.51
CA CYS A 103 18.55 14.34 8.11
C CYS A 103 17.95 13.46 7.00
N SER A 104 18.01 12.16 7.16
CA SER A 104 17.38 11.20 6.24
C SER A 104 16.73 10.05 7.00
N GLY A 105 15.72 9.44 6.40
CA GLY A 105 15.02 8.34 7.04
C GLY A 105 13.89 7.77 6.21
N THR A 106 13.02 7.05 6.89
CA THR A 106 11.90 6.31 6.31
C THR A 106 10.69 6.35 7.22
N ALA A 107 9.50 6.38 6.58
CA ALA A 107 8.22 6.16 7.23
C ALA A 107 7.47 5.06 6.47
N THR A 108 7.07 3.99 7.17
CA THR A 108 6.16 2.99 6.63
C THR A 108 4.74 3.51 6.75
N VAL A 109 3.98 3.50 5.66
CA VAL A 109 2.63 4.06 5.60
C VAL A 109 1.64 3.08 5.02
N ALA A 110 0.39 3.20 5.45
CA ALA A 110 -0.74 2.48 4.88
C ALA A 110 -1.97 3.37 4.88
N GLY A 111 -2.90 3.12 3.96
CA GLY A 111 -4.15 3.86 3.97
C GLY A 111 -5.00 3.69 2.73
N ALA A 112 -6.07 4.47 2.68
CA ALA A 112 -7.06 4.41 1.62
C ALA A 112 -6.64 5.22 0.40
N VAL A 113 -6.89 4.66 -0.78
CA VAL A 113 -6.64 5.31 -2.06
C VAL A 113 -7.84 5.18 -2.99
N THR A 114 -8.10 6.24 -3.72
CA THR A 114 -9.08 6.30 -4.80
C THR A 114 -8.42 6.85 -6.07
N ALA A 115 -9.17 7.04 -7.14
CA ALA A 115 -8.66 7.68 -8.34
C ALA A 115 -8.27 9.16 -8.14
N SER A 116 -8.79 9.82 -7.11
CA SER A 116 -8.63 11.27 -6.88
C SER A 116 -8.11 11.67 -5.51
N THR A 117 -8.14 10.77 -4.54
CA THR A 117 -7.73 11.05 -3.15
C THR A 117 -6.85 9.93 -2.60
N MET A 118 -5.96 10.29 -1.69
CA MET A 118 -5.12 9.36 -0.96
C MET A 118 -4.94 9.87 0.46
N THR A 119 -5.31 9.05 1.46
CA THR A 119 -5.11 9.34 2.87
C THR A 119 -4.32 8.21 3.48
N LEU A 120 -3.08 8.50 3.89
CA LEU A 120 -2.16 7.52 4.44
C LEU A 120 -1.74 7.92 5.85
N THR A 121 -1.48 6.92 6.68
CA THR A 121 -0.92 7.11 8.02
C THR A 121 0.29 6.22 8.20
N SER A 122 1.25 6.64 9.02
CA SER A 122 2.37 5.77 9.35
C SER A 122 1.89 4.60 10.22
N ALA A 123 2.34 3.40 9.85
CA ALA A 123 2.06 2.18 10.60
C ALA A 123 2.98 2.02 11.83
N SER A 124 4.10 2.73 11.83
CA SER A 124 5.09 2.79 12.90
C SER A 124 5.73 4.17 12.93
N GLY A 125 6.45 4.49 13.99
CA GLY A 125 7.18 5.76 14.08
C GLY A 125 8.15 5.96 12.91
N VAL A 126 8.46 7.22 12.65
CA VAL A 126 9.47 7.60 11.66
C VAL A 126 10.85 7.18 12.15
N VAL A 127 11.60 6.51 11.29
CA VAL A 127 12.99 6.12 11.57
C VAL A 127 13.92 7.00 10.75
N GLY A 128 14.91 7.59 11.40
CA GLY A 128 15.85 8.50 10.73
C GLY A 128 17.25 8.45 11.31
N ALA A 129 18.20 8.85 10.48
CA ALA A 129 19.61 9.01 10.84
C ALA A 129 20.00 10.47 10.77
N ALA A 130 20.85 10.90 11.73
CA ALA A 130 21.36 12.28 11.86
C ALA A 130 20.24 13.34 12.00
N CYS A 131 19.03 12.93 12.38
CA CYS A 131 17.91 13.84 12.57
C CYS A 131 17.91 14.44 13.99
N PRO A 132 17.46 15.69 14.15
CA PRO A 132 17.20 16.23 15.47
C PRO A 132 16.13 15.41 16.20
N ALA A 133 16.34 15.11 17.45
CA ALA A 133 15.34 14.47 18.29
C ALA A 133 14.34 15.50 18.85
N PRO A 134 13.08 15.13 19.13
CA PRO A 134 12.49 13.80 18.88
C PRO A 134 11.99 13.66 17.43
N LEU A 135 12.18 12.48 16.84
CA LEU A 135 11.52 12.14 15.58
C LEU A 135 10.01 11.97 15.83
N PRO A 136 9.16 12.29 14.83
CA PRO A 136 7.73 12.06 14.94
C PRO A 136 7.40 10.59 15.19
N THR A 137 6.45 10.32 16.07
CA THR A 137 5.93 8.97 16.31
C THR A 137 4.96 8.54 15.22
N GLY A 138 4.49 9.47 14.39
CA GLY A 138 3.59 9.19 13.28
C GLY A 138 3.52 10.35 12.31
N ILE A 139 3.10 10.04 11.09
CA ILE A 139 2.74 11.02 10.06
C ILE A 139 1.37 10.68 9.48
N THR A 140 0.67 11.69 9.00
CA THR A 140 -0.52 11.59 8.16
C THR A 140 -0.26 12.29 6.85
N ILE A 141 -0.67 11.69 5.73
CA ILE A 141 -0.47 12.22 4.39
C ILE A 141 -1.83 12.28 3.71
N ASP A 142 -2.28 13.48 3.36
CA ASP A 142 -3.53 13.71 2.65
C ASP A 142 -3.24 14.35 1.30
N LEU A 143 -3.60 13.64 0.23
CA LEU A 143 -3.29 14.03 -1.14
C LEU A 143 -4.53 14.06 -2.03
N ARG A 144 -4.49 14.95 -3.00
CA ARG A 144 -5.44 15.02 -4.12
C ARG A 144 -4.68 14.94 -5.44
N ARG A 145 -5.27 14.22 -6.39
CA ARG A 145 -4.70 14.14 -7.74
C ARG A 145 -4.76 15.50 -8.40
N GLN A 146 -3.67 15.88 -9.04
CA GLN A 146 -3.64 17.03 -9.94
C GLN A 146 -4.21 16.65 -11.31
N SER A 147 -5.00 17.51 -11.88
CA SER A 147 -5.57 17.38 -13.24
C SER A 147 -4.56 17.74 -14.32
#